data_6c28f13f6b1835b2217d30af34fc3e10
#
_entry.id   6c28f13f6b1835b2217d30af34fc3e10
#
_cell.length_a   1.000
_cell.length_b   1.000
_cell.length_c   1.000
_cell.angle_alpha   90.00
_cell.angle_beta   90.00
_cell.angle_gamma   90.00
#
_symmetry.space_group_name_H-M   'P 1'
#
loop_
_entity.id
_entity.type
_entity.pdbx_description
1 polymer ?
#
loop_
_entity_poly.entity_id
_entity_poly.type
_entity_poly.pdbx_seq_one_letter_code
_entity_poly.pdbx_strand_id
1 'polypeptide(L)'
;MQDIRQTLRAFYKSPVVRTRMLEFLGGKTPSTATCDYITADGVECPVREPRMPNELFHSLEEGLDICRSLSDRESLIAHLDIEYVNFDFAAEAYLDPKRTFELQEPLAKAIHRILEHCRIRALHVLSGRGHHYVWRIRRDSPVFSKLCDLGSKAASDGNATTQIEKAFAGLGLVMEFFGRLILEMARPHCRIPVELTAVEVPPSQRGREMISIDLSEYGDPLPTRTVRVPFSGYLKPWQQSYAVGADNIGKIGPIIFVPAGESETSGAVAAMRDPERAARWAEHFSTDIPDATAGTGELLREYETSRLRAFHDFFYSRHHDPVTSWQQTYDRTPLETLPAGVRDALLFPNDLLLRPTTIRAVTETLVPRGWHPRHVAGLIRSKFERDYGWGKQWKDYSPKMRADFYVRIFSGLKTSVADEAASIAATELEGSSSHHFERLLL
;
A
#
# COMPACT_ATOMS: atom_id res chain seq x y z
N MET A 1 11.86 4.66 23.76
CA MET A 1 11.86 5.61 22.62
C MET A 1 13.09 6.51 22.59
N GLN A 2 13.54 7.06 23.73
CA GLN A 2 14.71 7.95 23.77
C GLN A 2 16.00 7.28 23.25
N ASP A 3 16.28 6.04 23.66
CA ASP A 3 17.47 5.29 23.22
C ASP A 3 17.47 5.00 21.71
N ILE A 4 16.31 4.66 21.13
CA ILE A 4 16.20 4.41 19.68
C ILE A 4 16.44 5.69 18.90
N ARG A 5 15.88 6.83 19.32
CA ARG A 5 16.15 8.11 18.66
C ARG A 5 17.63 8.51 18.76
N GLN A 6 18.28 8.23 19.89
CA GLN A 6 19.71 8.48 20.03
C GLN A 6 20.53 7.62 19.04
N THR A 7 20.18 6.35 18.91
CA THR A 7 20.80 5.45 17.92
C THR A 7 20.58 5.97 16.49
N LEU A 8 19.37 6.40 16.14
CA LEU A 8 19.08 6.96 14.82
C LEU A 8 19.82 8.27 14.57
N ARG A 9 19.94 9.15 15.57
CA ARG A 9 20.76 10.39 15.46
C ARG A 9 22.22 10.09 15.11
N ALA A 10 22.80 9.05 15.74
CA ALA A 10 24.16 8.62 15.42
C ALA A 10 24.26 8.07 14.02
N PHE A 11 23.34 7.22 13.59
CA PHE A 11 23.25 6.65 12.25
C PHE A 11 23.10 7.72 11.16
N TYR A 12 22.23 8.71 11.38
CA TYR A 12 22.00 9.80 10.43
C TYR A 12 23.16 10.80 10.28
N LYS A 13 24.22 10.69 11.10
CA LYS A 13 25.45 11.47 10.87
C LYS A 13 26.23 11.02 9.64
N SER A 14 26.00 9.80 9.14
CA SER A 14 26.63 9.29 7.95
C SER A 14 26.27 10.13 6.71
N PRO A 15 27.24 10.73 6.01
CA PRO A 15 26.97 11.51 4.79
C PRO A 15 26.33 10.67 3.69
N VAL A 16 26.73 9.40 3.58
CA VAL A 16 26.19 8.47 2.57
C VAL A 16 24.70 8.19 2.84
N VAL A 17 24.32 7.94 4.09
CA VAL A 17 22.92 7.76 4.48
C VAL A 17 22.09 8.98 4.10
N ARG A 18 22.56 10.19 4.42
CA ARG A 18 21.89 11.44 4.05
C ARG A 18 21.73 11.60 2.55
N THR A 19 22.77 11.27 1.78
CA THR A 19 22.73 11.29 0.31
C THR A 19 21.66 10.33 -0.23
N ARG A 20 21.61 9.10 0.28
CA ARG A 20 20.60 8.11 -0.13
C ARG A 20 19.17 8.55 0.19
N MET A 21 18.97 9.16 1.34
CA MET A 21 17.66 9.69 1.69
C MET A 21 17.22 10.81 0.73
N LEU A 22 18.14 11.70 0.33
CA LEU A 22 17.85 12.74 -0.65
C LEU A 22 17.59 12.18 -2.05
N GLU A 23 18.33 11.17 -2.49
CA GLU A 23 18.07 10.48 -3.76
C GLU A 23 16.63 9.97 -3.81
N PHE A 24 16.16 9.33 -2.75
CA PHE A 24 14.78 8.84 -2.69
C PHE A 24 13.75 9.99 -2.69
N LEU A 25 14.08 11.17 -2.16
CA LEU A 25 13.25 12.38 -2.26
C LEU A 25 13.32 13.04 -3.66
N GLY A 26 14.00 12.43 -4.61
CA GLY A 26 14.08 12.88 -6.00
C GLY A 26 15.15 13.96 -6.24
N GLY A 27 16.17 14.07 -5.36
CA GLY A 27 17.23 15.06 -5.53
C GLY A 27 18.57 14.62 -4.98
N LYS A 28 19.63 15.37 -5.33
CA LYS A 28 20.98 15.20 -4.75
C LYS A 28 21.23 16.13 -3.57
N THR A 29 20.46 17.19 -3.49
CA THR A 29 20.49 18.19 -2.43
C THR A 29 19.06 18.52 -2.01
N PRO A 30 18.84 19.09 -0.82
CA PRO A 30 17.50 19.52 -0.40
C PRO A 30 16.79 20.44 -1.41
N SER A 31 17.54 21.31 -2.08
CA SER A 31 16.99 22.25 -3.07
C SER A 31 16.58 21.61 -4.39
N THR A 32 17.12 20.44 -4.72
CA THR A 32 16.81 19.70 -5.95
C THR A 32 15.79 18.58 -5.74
N ALA A 33 15.45 18.25 -4.49
CA ALA A 33 14.44 17.25 -4.18
C ALA A 33 13.08 17.64 -4.75
N THR A 34 12.36 16.66 -5.32
CA THR A 34 11.13 16.90 -6.09
C THR A 34 9.84 16.68 -5.28
N CYS A 35 9.94 16.21 -4.05
CA CYS A 35 8.79 15.97 -3.19
C CYS A 35 9.02 16.42 -1.76
N ASP A 36 7.93 16.64 -1.05
CA ASP A 36 7.92 16.89 0.38
C ASP A 36 7.97 15.57 1.16
N TYR A 37 8.26 15.66 2.45
CA TYR A 37 8.29 14.54 3.36
C TYR A 37 7.45 14.81 4.62
N ILE A 38 7.15 13.76 5.36
CA ILE A 38 6.44 13.80 6.63
C ILE A 38 7.27 13.03 7.66
N THR A 39 7.19 13.44 8.91
CA THR A 39 7.78 12.73 10.04
C THR A 39 6.69 12.22 10.97
N ALA A 40 6.98 11.14 11.70
CA ALA A 40 6.11 10.67 12.78
C ALA A 40 6.63 11.21 14.12
N ASP A 41 6.20 12.41 14.49
CA ASP A 41 6.67 13.12 15.69
C ASP A 41 5.90 12.76 16.96
N GLY A 42 4.65 12.32 16.82
CA GLY A 42 3.73 12.18 17.93
C GLY A 42 3.64 10.77 18.52
N VAL A 43 3.19 10.70 19.75
CA VAL A 43 2.92 9.44 20.45
C VAL A 43 1.59 8.83 19.98
N GLU A 44 0.60 9.64 19.61
CA GLU A 44 -0.76 9.19 19.30
C GLU A 44 -1.30 9.61 17.92
N CYS A 45 -0.77 10.69 17.35
CA CYS A 45 -1.09 11.12 15.98
C CYS A 45 0.19 11.63 15.33
N PRO A 46 0.68 11.01 14.25
CA PRO A 46 1.72 11.63 13.46
C PRO A 46 1.20 12.99 12.97
N VAL A 47 1.94 14.05 13.23
CA VAL A 47 1.69 15.34 12.59
C VAL A 47 1.95 15.10 11.10
N ARG A 48 0.87 15.02 10.32
CA ARG A 48 0.93 14.75 8.88
C ARG A 48 1.12 16.04 8.07
N GLU A 49 1.77 17.02 8.67
CA GLU A 49 2.11 18.24 7.96
C GLU A 49 3.31 17.99 7.04
N PRO A 50 3.16 18.23 5.74
CA PRO A 50 4.27 18.14 4.80
C PRO A 50 5.38 19.11 5.20
N ARG A 51 6.62 18.61 5.22
CA ARG A 51 7.83 19.40 5.46
C ARG A 51 8.63 19.54 4.16
N MET A 52 9.23 20.69 3.98
CA MET A 52 10.10 20.94 2.84
C MET A 52 11.43 20.18 2.99
N PRO A 53 12.03 19.69 1.89
CA PRO A 53 13.30 18.97 1.93
C PRO A 53 14.47 19.73 2.58
N ASN A 54 14.43 21.06 2.62
CA ASN A 54 15.45 21.87 3.31
C ASN A 54 15.45 21.69 4.83
N GLU A 55 14.37 21.20 5.42
CA GLU A 55 14.27 20.89 6.85
C GLU A 55 14.72 19.46 7.20
N LEU A 56 15.08 18.64 6.19
CA LEU A 56 15.40 17.22 6.37
C LEU A 56 16.49 17.00 7.41
N PHE A 57 17.59 17.74 7.32
CA PHE A 57 18.71 17.52 8.23
C PHE A 57 18.37 17.81 9.68
N HIS A 58 17.51 18.79 9.94
CA HIS A 58 16.99 19.06 11.30
C HIS A 58 16.18 17.86 11.81
N SER A 59 15.25 17.31 11.00
CA SER A 59 14.49 16.11 11.38
C SER A 59 15.40 14.90 11.66
N LEU A 60 16.51 14.75 10.91
CA LEU A 60 17.48 13.68 11.14
C LEU A 60 18.28 13.88 12.43
N GLU A 61 18.61 15.13 12.79
CA GLU A 61 19.26 15.48 14.04
C GLU A 61 18.36 15.22 15.27
N GLU A 62 17.06 15.22 15.09
CA GLU A 62 16.09 14.80 16.11
C GLU A 62 15.86 13.29 16.17
N GLY A 63 16.41 12.51 15.23
CA GLY A 63 16.28 11.06 15.17
C GLY A 63 14.87 10.61 14.76
N LEU A 64 14.20 11.40 13.90
CA LEU A 64 12.86 11.10 13.43
C LEU A 64 12.87 10.10 12.27
N ASP A 65 11.74 9.46 12.04
CA ASP A 65 11.53 8.69 10.83
C ASP A 65 11.02 9.59 9.69
N ILE A 66 11.44 9.29 8.47
CA ILE A 66 11.17 10.11 7.29
C ILE A 66 10.30 9.30 6.33
N CYS A 67 9.17 9.88 5.94
CA CYS A 67 8.26 9.32 4.94
C CYS A 67 8.12 10.30 3.78
N ARG A 68 8.41 9.86 2.56
CA ARG A 68 8.22 10.64 1.34
C ARG A 68 6.75 10.73 0.99
N SER A 69 6.27 11.90 0.53
CA SER A 69 4.96 12.01 -0.13
C SER A 69 4.92 11.21 -1.44
N LEU A 70 3.78 10.58 -1.74
CA LEU A 70 3.53 9.98 -3.06
C LEU A 70 3.24 11.05 -4.12
N SER A 71 2.91 12.27 -3.71
CA SER A 71 2.80 13.41 -4.60
C SER A 71 4.21 13.96 -4.90
N ASP A 72 4.59 13.97 -6.18
CA ASP A 72 5.88 14.44 -6.64
C ASP A 72 5.69 15.46 -7.75
N ARG A 73 6.60 16.46 -7.87
CA ARG A 73 6.47 17.54 -8.85
C ARG A 73 6.65 17.06 -10.29
N GLU A 74 7.45 16.02 -10.51
CA GLU A 74 7.84 15.53 -11.84
C GLU A 74 7.17 14.21 -12.23
N SER A 75 6.75 13.43 -11.23
CA SER A 75 6.25 12.07 -11.45
C SER A 75 5.07 11.73 -10.56
N LEU A 76 4.38 10.64 -10.88
CA LEU A 76 3.49 9.91 -10.01
C LEU A 76 4.28 8.71 -9.46
N ILE A 77 4.22 8.49 -8.16
CA ILE A 77 4.87 7.35 -7.53
C ILE A 77 3.87 6.20 -7.42
N ALA A 78 4.23 5.07 -7.99
CA ALA A 78 3.57 3.80 -7.75
C ALA A 78 4.27 3.10 -6.58
N HIS A 79 3.47 2.58 -5.66
CA HIS A 79 3.93 1.90 -4.45
C HIS A 79 3.10 0.65 -4.22
N LEU A 80 3.76 -0.45 -3.89
CA LEU A 80 3.14 -1.70 -3.45
C LEU A 80 3.71 -2.05 -2.09
N ASP A 81 2.84 -2.26 -1.12
CA ASP A 81 3.18 -2.66 0.24
C ASP A 81 2.74 -4.10 0.52
N ILE A 82 3.69 -4.93 0.93
CA ILE A 82 3.46 -6.30 1.38
C ILE A 82 3.85 -6.37 2.85
N GLU A 83 2.92 -6.79 3.68
CA GLU A 83 3.13 -6.85 5.12
C GLU A 83 2.77 -8.23 5.70
N TYR A 84 3.65 -8.78 6.55
CA TYR A 84 3.24 -9.81 7.47
C TYR A 84 2.48 -9.18 8.64
N VAL A 85 1.34 -9.76 8.99
CA VAL A 85 0.52 -9.35 10.13
C VAL A 85 0.19 -10.55 11.00
N ASN A 86 0.24 -10.36 12.34
CA ASN A 86 -0.27 -11.29 13.31
C ASN A 86 -1.08 -10.49 14.32
N PHE A 87 -2.40 -10.70 14.33
CA PHE A 87 -3.31 -9.94 15.19
C PHE A 87 -3.25 -10.37 16.66
N ASP A 88 -2.79 -11.59 16.93
CA ASP A 88 -2.66 -12.09 18.31
C ASP A 88 -1.28 -11.80 18.89
N PHE A 89 -0.25 -11.64 18.04
CA PHE A 89 1.11 -11.33 18.47
C PHE A 89 1.81 -10.36 17.50
N ALA A 90 1.45 -9.08 17.57
CA ALA A 90 1.96 -8.04 16.67
C ALA A 90 3.49 -7.83 16.76
N ALA A 91 4.14 -8.28 17.85
CA ALA A 91 5.59 -8.21 18.01
C ALA A 91 6.36 -9.23 17.16
N GLU A 92 5.71 -10.31 16.69
CA GLU A 92 6.39 -11.46 16.07
C GLU A 92 7.27 -11.04 14.89
N ALA A 93 6.77 -10.20 14.00
CA ALA A 93 7.53 -9.72 12.85
C ALA A 93 8.87 -9.07 13.22
N TYR A 94 8.92 -8.45 14.37
CA TYR A 94 10.10 -7.73 14.84
C TYR A 94 11.04 -8.61 15.67
N LEU A 95 10.51 -9.66 16.30
CA LEU A 95 11.29 -10.60 17.13
C LEU A 95 11.84 -11.76 16.32
N ASP A 96 11.14 -12.20 15.26
CA ASP A 96 11.54 -13.26 14.34
C ASP A 96 11.49 -12.78 12.89
N PRO A 97 12.34 -11.81 12.50
CA PRO A 97 12.32 -11.26 11.13
C PRO A 97 12.68 -12.31 10.08
N LYS A 98 13.54 -13.29 10.41
CA LYS A 98 13.91 -14.36 9.48
C LYS A 98 12.67 -15.12 9.01
N ARG A 99 11.86 -15.65 9.95
CA ARG A 99 10.61 -16.34 9.62
C ARG A 99 9.65 -15.44 8.86
N THR A 100 9.53 -14.19 9.30
CA THR A 100 8.64 -13.20 8.67
C THR A 100 8.92 -13.04 7.18
N PHE A 101 10.17 -12.91 6.78
CA PHE A 101 10.57 -12.78 5.38
C PHE A 101 10.54 -14.10 4.60
N GLU A 102 10.87 -15.24 5.24
CA GLU A 102 10.74 -16.57 4.64
C GLU A 102 9.28 -16.90 4.26
N LEU A 103 8.31 -16.48 5.06
CA LEU A 103 6.89 -16.66 4.75
C LEU A 103 6.43 -15.83 3.55
N GLN A 104 7.06 -14.67 3.32
CA GLN A 104 6.72 -13.75 2.24
C GLN A 104 7.45 -14.07 0.91
N GLU A 105 8.41 -14.99 0.93
CA GLU A 105 9.22 -15.34 -0.25
C GLU A 105 8.37 -15.71 -1.50
N PRO A 106 7.29 -16.52 -1.39
CA PRO A 106 6.45 -16.82 -2.56
C PRO A 106 5.83 -15.58 -3.20
N LEU A 107 5.43 -14.58 -2.38
CA LEU A 107 4.91 -13.31 -2.89
C LEU A 107 6.00 -12.50 -3.58
N ALA A 108 7.17 -12.38 -2.96
CA ALA A 108 8.29 -11.67 -3.56
C ALA A 108 8.66 -12.25 -4.94
N LYS A 109 8.68 -13.59 -5.07
CA LYS A 109 8.90 -14.27 -6.35
C LYS A 109 7.80 -13.94 -7.38
N ALA A 110 6.53 -14.00 -6.99
CA ALA A 110 5.42 -13.66 -7.87
C ALA A 110 5.50 -12.19 -8.34
N ILE A 111 5.82 -11.27 -7.42
CA ILE A 111 5.99 -9.85 -7.74
C ILE A 111 7.11 -9.65 -8.76
N HIS A 112 8.29 -10.24 -8.53
CA HIS A 112 9.42 -10.09 -9.45
C HIS A 112 9.08 -10.62 -10.85
N ARG A 113 8.36 -11.75 -10.97
CA ARG A 113 7.90 -12.28 -12.25
C ARG A 113 6.98 -11.32 -12.99
N ILE A 114 5.99 -10.75 -12.31
CA ILE A 114 5.08 -9.80 -12.95
C ILE A 114 5.83 -8.53 -13.36
N LEU A 115 6.72 -8.02 -12.49
CA LEU A 115 7.53 -6.85 -12.79
C LEU A 115 8.43 -7.08 -14.02
N GLU A 116 9.06 -8.25 -14.10
CA GLU A 116 9.89 -8.65 -15.24
C GLU A 116 9.07 -8.78 -16.51
N HIS A 117 7.94 -9.49 -16.48
CA HIS A 117 7.01 -9.64 -17.57
C HIS A 117 6.57 -8.27 -18.13
N CYS A 118 6.17 -7.35 -17.25
CA CYS A 118 5.78 -5.98 -17.65
C CYS A 118 6.98 -5.06 -17.90
N ARG A 119 8.23 -5.52 -17.75
CA ARG A 119 9.43 -4.70 -17.86
C ARG A 119 9.44 -3.50 -16.91
N ILE A 120 8.90 -3.68 -15.72
CA ILE A 120 8.90 -2.68 -14.65
C ILE A 120 10.16 -2.86 -13.80
N ARG A 121 11.03 -1.85 -13.81
CA ARG A 121 12.10 -1.76 -12.81
C ARG A 121 11.54 -1.05 -11.59
N ALA A 122 11.57 -1.70 -10.44
CA ALA A 122 11.14 -1.13 -9.18
C ALA A 122 12.29 -1.11 -8.17
N LEU A 123 12.35 -0.09 -7.34
CA LEU A 123 13.17 -0.12 -6.15
C LEU A 123 12.47 -1.01 -5.12
N HIS A 124 13.11 -2.11 -4.76
CA HIS A 124 12.65 -3.03 -3.73
C HIS A 124 13.29 -2.67 -2.40
N VAL A 125 12.48 -2.43 -1.37
CA VAL A 125 12.92 -2.02 -0.03
C VAL A 125 12.32 -2.97 1.01
N LEU A 126 13.13 -3.41 1.97
CA LEU A 126 12.65 -4.15 3.13
C LEU A 126 12.19 -3.18 4.21
N SER A 127 10.99 -3.41 4.71
CA SER A 127 10.41 -2.71 5.83
C SER A 127 10.57 -3.51 7.13
N GLY A 128 10.09 -2.98 8.26
CA GLY A 128 10.19 -3.71 9.54
C GLY A 128 9.48 -5.07 9.56
N ARG A 129 8.54 -5.33 8.63
CA ARG A 129 7.73 -6.56 8.57
C ARG A 129 7.33 -7.01 7.17
N GLY A 130 7.93 -6.43 6.14
CA GLY A 130 7.56 -6.78 4.77
C GLY A 130 8.37 -6.07 3.70
N HIS A 131 7.78 -5.94 2.54
CA HIS A 131 8.43 -5.47 1.33
C HIS A 131 7.68 -4.28 0.75
N HIS A 132 8.41 -3.26 0.30
CA HIS A 132 7.91 -2.16 -0.50
C HIS A 132 8.53 -2.22 -1.89
N TYR A 133 7.74 -2.06 -2.93
CA TYR A 133 8.19 -1.92 -4.31
C TYR A 133 7.76 -0.55 -4.81
N VAL A 134 8.72 0.26 -5.27
CA VAL A 134 8.48 1.66 -5.61
C VAL A 134 9.06 1.97 -7.00
N TRP A 135 8.26 2.61 -7.86
CA TRP A 135 8.71 3.11 -9.14
C TRP A 135 8.00 4.42 -9.50
N ARG A 136 8.54 5.16 -10.45
CA ARG A 136 7.94 6.43 -10.90
C ARG A 136 7.37 6.33 -12.30
N ILE A 137 6.34 7.12 -12.54
CA ILE A 137 5.65 7.32 -13.82
C ILE A 137 5.73 8.79 -14.15
N ARG A 138 6.36 9.15 -15.25
CA ARG A 138 6.56 10.55 -15.66
C ARG A 138 5.23 11.24 -15.96
N ARG A 139 5.04 12.45 -15.46
CA ARG A 139 3.80 13.22 -15.63
C ARG A 139 3.59 13.73 -17.05
N ASP A 140 4.65 13.88 -17.84
CA ASP A 140 4.63 14.28 -19.26
C ASP A 140 4.38 13.11 -20.22
N SER A 141 4.10 11.91 -19.74
CA SER A 141 3.96 10.70 -20.54
C SER A 141 2.53 10.40 -20.97
N PRO A 142 2.34 9.71 -22.12
CA PRO A 142 1.03 9.20 -22.51
C PRO A 142 0.41 8.21 -21.49
N VAL A 143 1.23 7.47 -20.76
CA VAL A 143 0.79 6.56 -19.70
C VAL A 143 0.12 7.32 -18.57
N PHE A 144 0.72 8.45 -18.14
CA PHE A 144 0.13 9.31 -17.13
C PHE A 144 -1.24 9.86 -17.59
N SER A 145 -1.34 10.31 -18.85
CA SER A 145 -2.60 10.79 -19.43
C SER A 145 -3.68 9.70 -19.41
N LYS A 146 -3.34 8.46 -19.81
CA LYS A 146 -4.27 7.32 -19.74
C LYS A 146 -4.71 7.01 -18.31
N LEU A 147 -3.81 7.11 -17.33
CA LEU A 147 -4.17 6.96 -15.91
C LEU A 147 -5.12 8.07 -15.45
N CYS A 148 -4.93 9.32 -15.92
CA CYS A 148 -5.87 10.41 -15.65
C CYS A 148 -7.27 10.12 -16.21
N ASP A 149 -7.34 9.62 -17.45
CA ASP A 149 -8.61 9.28 -18.11
C ASP A 149 -9.34 8.15 -17.36
N LEU A 150 -8.59 7.12 -16.98
CA LEU A 150 -9.08 6.00 -16.19
C LEU A 150 -9.61 6.46 -14.82
N GLY A 151 -8.85 7.28 -14.11
CA GLY A 151 -9.20 7.80 -12.80
C GLY A 151 -10.31 8.85 -12.83
N SER A 152 -10.51 9.55 -13.95
CA SER A 152 -11.59 10.51 -14.10
C SER A 152 -12.96 9.86 -13.98
N LYS A 153 -13.12 8.59 -14.41
CA LYS A 153 -14.34 7.81 -14.19
C LYS A 153 -14.56 7.50 -12.70
N ALA A 154 -13.50 7.20 -11.98
CA ALA A 154 -13.54 6.94 -10.54
C ALA A 154 -13.79 8.22 -9.72
N ALA A 155 -13.31 9.35 -10.23
CA ALA A 155 -13.38 10.67 -9.58
C ALA A 155 -14.60 11.50 -9.96
N SER A 156 -15.50 11.01 -10.83
CA SER A 156 -16.59 11.75 -11.46
C SER A 156 -17.55 12.49 -10.50
N ASP A 157 -17.47 12.20 -9.22
CA ASP A 157 -18.29 12.87 -8.19
C ASP A 157 -17.54 13.95 -7.39
N GLY A 158 -16.44 14.50 -7.91
CA GLY A 158 -15.84 15.74 -7.39
C GLY A 158 -14.67 15.62 -6.42
N ASN A 159 -14.07 14.42 -6.22
CA ASN A 159 -13.01 14.24 -5.22
C ASN A 159 -11.56 14.37 -5.76
N ALA A 160 -11.33 14.26 -7.08
CA ALA A 160 -10.03 14.51 -7.67
C ALA A 160 -10.10 15.76 -8.53
N THR A 161 -9.47 16.82 -8.08
CA THR A 161 -9.48 18.14 -8.75
C THR A 161 -8.28 18.31 -9.67
N THR A 162 -7.15 17.72 -9.32
CA THR A 162 -5.88 17.85 -10.05
C THR A 162 -5.62 16.64 -10.95
N GLN A 163 -4.79 16.82 -11.97
CA GLN A 163 -4.39 15.73 -12.88
C GLN A 163 -3.67 14.60 -12.13
N ILE A 164 -2.84 14.94 -11.16
CA ILE A 164 -2.10 13.91 -10.40
C ILE A 164 -3.04 13.08 -9.49
N GLU A 165 -4.09 13.69 -8.92
CA GLU A 165 -5.09 12.94 -8.14
C GLU A 165 -5.91 12.01 -9.03
N LYS A 166 -6.27 12.46 -10.25
CA LYS A 166 -6.93 11.60 -11.24
C LYS A 166 -6.03 10.44 -11.65
N ALA A 167 -4.75 10.72 -11.97
CA ALA A 167 -3.79 9.69 -12.31
C ALA A 167 -3.58 8.69 -11.15
N PHE A 168 -3.54 9.16 -9.91
CA PHE A 168 -3.44 8.31 -8.73
C PHE A 168 -4.67 7.41 -8.56
N ALA A 169 -5.87 7.93 -8.76
CA ALA A 169 -7.10 7.14 -8.74
C ALA A 169 -7.10 6.07 -9.85
N GLY A 170 -6.64 6.41 -11.05
CA GLY A 170 -6.47 5.45 -12.15
C GLY A 170 -5.40 4.41 -11.86
N LEU A 171 -4.26 4.83 -11.30
CA LEU A 171 -3.22 3.92 -10.85
C LEU A 171 -3.75 2.92 -9.81
N GLY A 172 -4.61 3.36 -8.88
CA GLY A 172 -5.22 2.48 -7.88
C GLY A 172 -6.01 1.32 -8.48
N LEU A 173 -6.66 1.51 -9.65
CA LEU A 173 -7.35 0.44 -10.36
C LEU A 173 -6.36 -0.56 -10.98
N VAL A 174 -5.26 -0.07 -11.54
CA VAL A 174 -4.19 -0.89 -12.10
C VAL A 174 -3.46 -1.65 -10.99
N MET A 175 -3.22 -1.02 -9.84
CA MET A 175 -2.59 -1.67 -8.69
C MET A 175 -3.50 -2.72 -8.04
N GLU A 176 -4.82 -2.56 -8.11
CA GLU A 176 -5.75 -3.63 -7.73
C GLU A 176 -5.58 -4.85 -8.64
N PHE A 177 -5.46 -4.65 -9.95
CA PHE A 177 -5.18 -5.74 -10.89
C PHE A 177 -3.84 -6.41 -10.59
N PHE A 178 -2.79 -5.60 -10.37
CA PHE A 178 -1.47 -6.11 -9.99
C PHE A 178 -1.52 -6.94 -8.70
N GLY A 179 -2.19 -6.44 -7.65
CA GLY A 179 -2.36 -7.17 -6.40
C GLY A 179 -3.09 -8.51 -6.57
N ARG A 180 -4.08 -8.57 -7.46
CA ARG A 180 -4.79 -9.82 -7.79
C ARG A 180 -3.92 -10.82 -8.55
N LEU A 181 -3.10 -10.37 -9.50
CA LEU A 181 -2.12 -11.23 -10.16
C LEU A 181 -1.16 -11.84 -9.15
N ILE A 182 -0.62 -11.02 -8.23
CA ILE A 182 0.26 -11.51 -7.16
C ILE A 182 -0.46 -12.58 -6.32
N LEU A 183 -1.70 -12.30 -5.92
CA LEU A 183 -2.50 -13.21 -5.10
C LEU A 183 -2.72 -14.56 -5.78
N GLU A 184 -3.12 -14.56 -7.05
CA GLU A 184 -3.35 -15.80 -7.82
C GLU A 184 -2.06 -16.60 -8.01
N MET A 185 -0.95 -15.93 -8.32
CA MET A 185 0.33 -16.60 -8.53
C MET A 185 0.99 -17.11 -7.24
N ALA A 186 0.86 -16.36 -6.14
CA ALA A 186 1.57 -16.69 -4.91
C ALA A 186 0.79 -17.65 -3.99
N ARG A 187 -0.54 -17.53 -3.93
CA ARG A 187 -1.40 -18.28 -2.99
C ARG A 187 -1.15 -19.78 -2.94
N PRO A 188 -0.98 -20.52 -4.07
CA PRO A 188 -0.71 -21.95 -4.05
C PRO A 188 0.61 -22.35 -3.35
N HIS A 189 1.52 -21.40 -3.20
CA HIS A 189 2.88 -21.63 -2.67
C HIS A 189 3.05 -21.09 -1.25
N CYS A 190 2.05 -20.41 -0.70
CA CYS A 190 2.12 -19.81 0.63
C CYS A 190 1.73 -20.79 1.73
N ARG A 191 2.45 -20.69 2.86
CA ARG A 191 2.21 -21.53 4.06
C ARG A 191 1.14 -20.95 4.99
N ILE A 192 0.85 -19.67 4.85
CA ILE A 192 -0.15 -18.93 5.61
C ILE A 192 -1.08 -18.20 4.65
N PRO A 193 -2.29 -17.79 5.08
CA PRO A 193 -3.21 -17.05 4.23
C PRO A 193 -2.59 -15.78 3.65
N VAL A 194 -3.01 -15.44 2.43
CA VAL A 194 -2.66 -14.19 1.73
C VAL A 194 -3.94 -13.52 1.27
N GLU A 195 -4.09 -12.24 1.56
CA GLU A 195 -5.26 -11.48 1.12
C GLU A 195 -4.90 -10.06 0.67
N LEU A 196 -5.75 -9.53 -0.20
CA LEU A 196 -5.72 -8.11 -0.56
C LEU A 196 -6.24 -7.31 0.63
N THR A 197 -5.42 -6.37 1.11
CA THR A 197 -5.80 -5.46 2.20
C THR A 197 -6.46 -6.23 3.36
N ALA A 198 -5.64 -6.99 4.09
CA ALA A 198 -6.05 -7.94 5.11
C ALA A 198 -7.03 -7.35 6.14
N VAL A 199 -8.19 -7.98 6.27
CA VAL A 199 -9.29 -7.52 7.13
C VAL A 199 -9.66 -8.57 8.17
N GLU A 200 -9.77 -9.82 7.75
CA GLU A 200 -10.06 -10.95 8.61
C GLU A 200 -8.98 -12.00 8.45
N VAL A 201 -8.48 -12.49 9.56
CA VAL A 201 -7.39 -13.45 9.61
C VAL A 201 -7.89 -14.72 10.24
N PRO A 202 -7.90 -15.87 9.53
CA PRO A 202 -8.23 -17.15 10.12
C PRO A 202 -7.15 -17.54 11.16
N PRO A 203 -7.52 -18.32 12.18
CA PRO A 203 -6.54 -18.85 13.15
C PRO A 203 -5.54 -19.78 12.46
N SER A 204 -4.27 -19.67 12.82
CA SER A 204 -3.19 -20.57 12.43
C SER A 204 -2.49 -21.16 13.66
N GLN A 205 -1.38 -21.88 13.46
CA GLN A 205 -0.61 -22.44 14.56
C GLN A 205 0.02 -21.38 15.50
N ARG A 206 0.29 -20.16 14.98
CA ARG A 206 0.87 -19.06 15.75
C ARG A 206 -0.09 -17.89 15.97
N GLY A 207 -1.38 -18.16 15.92
CA GLY A 207 -2.43 -17.16 16.07
C GLY A 207 -3.03 -16.73 14.72
N ARG A 208 -3.67 -15.58 14.68
CA ARG A 208 -4.27 -15.02 13.47
C ARG A 208 -3.21 -14.31 12.66
N GLU A 209 -2.45 -15.08 11.89
CA GLU A 209 -1.36 -14.59 11.06
C GLU A 209 -1.67 -14.71 9.57
N MET A 210 -1.20 -13.76 8.75
CA MET A 210 -1.32 -13.76 7.30
C MET A 210 -0.34 -12.80 6.65
N ILE A 211 -0.29 -12.83 5.31
CA ILE A 211 0.38 -11.82 4.50
C ILE A 211 -0.67 -10.93 3.86
N SER A 212 -0.54 -9.63 4.03
CA SER A 212 -1.37 -8.61 3.41
C SER A 212 -0.66 -8.04 2.19
N ILE A 213 -1.35 -8.03 1.04
CA ILE A 213 -1.03 -7.16 -0.09
C ILE A 213 -1.79 -5.87 0.16
N ASP A 214 -1.13 -4.86 0.77
CA ASP A 214 -1.83 -3.67 1.23
C ASP A 214 -1.98 -2.64 0.10
N LEU A 215 -3.21 -2.47 -0.36
CA LEU A 215 -3.60 -1.49 -1.36
C LEU A 215 -4.38 -0.33 -0.75
N SER A 216 -4.50 -0.25 0.58
CA SER A 216 -5.35 0.73 1.27
C SER A 216 -4.96 2.18 0.99
N GLU A 217 -3.71 2.42 0.60
CA GLU A 217 -3.26 3.77 0.22
C GLU A 217 -4.04 4.33 -0.98
N TYR A 218 -4.48 3.48 -1.92
CA TYR A 218 -5.29 3.89 -3.07
C TYR A 218 -6.77 4.15 -2.72
N GLY A 219 -7.16 3.90 -1.50
CA GLY A 219 -8.49 4.22 -0.95
C GLY A 219 -8.58 5.57 -0.25
N ASP A 220 -7.50 6.34 -0.24
CA ASP A 220 -7.42 7.61 0.50
C ASP A 220 -6.80 8.72 -0.37
N PRO A 221 -7.01 10.01 -0.03
CA PRO A 221 -6.50 11.12 -0.81
C PRO A 221 -4.97 11.11 -0.95
N LEU A 222 -4.46 11.31 -2.17
CA LEU A 222 -3.03 11.31 -2.48
C LEU A 222 -2.17 12.18 -1.54
N PRO A 223 -2.58 13.40 -1.15
CA PRO A 223 -1.75 14.22 -0.25
C PRO A 223 -1.52 13.60 1.14
N THR A 224 -2.35 12.63 1.53
CA THR A 224 -2.22 11.95 2.83
C THR A 224 -1.38 10.67 2.74
N ARG A 225 -0.91 10.30 1.54
CA ARG A 225 -0.21 9.03 1.29
C ARG A 225 1.29 9.24 1.20
N THR A 226 2.00 8.34 1.87
CA THR A 226 3.45 8.42 1.98
C THR A 226 4.08 7.04 1.98
N VAL A 227 5.30 6.95 1.47
CA VAL A 227 6.16 5.78 1.57
C VAL A 227 7.40 6.13 2.41
N ARG A 228 7.81 5.22 3.27
CA ARG A 228 9.00 5.43 4.12
C ARG A 228 10.26 5.48 3.28
N VAL A 229 11.10 6.44 3.58
CA VAL A 229 12.38 6.64 2.89
C VAL A 229 13.35 5.52 3.29
N PRO A 230 14.02 4.85 2.33
CA PRO A 230 15.11 3.93 2.64
C PRO A 230 16.18 4.61 3.50
N PHE A 231 16.78 3.85 4.40
CA PHE A 231 17.68 4.32 5.45
C PHE A 231 17.03 5.22 6.49
N SER A 232 15.71 5.35 6.51
CA SER A 232 14.97 5.90 7.63
C SER A 232 14.76 4.86 8.72
N GLY A 233 14.75 5.30 9.97
CA GLY A 233 14.33 4.46 11.09
C GLY A 233 12.83 4.14 11.03
N TYR A 234 12.44 3.05 11.67
CA TYR A 234 11.04 2.64 11.80
C TYR A 234 10.61 2.71 13.27
N LEU A 235 9.98 3.81 13.65
CA LEU A 235 9.59 4.07 15.03
C LEU A 235 8.22 3.50 15.43
N LYS A 236 7.45 2.96 14.46
CA LYS A 236 6.09 2.45 14.67
C LYS A 236 5.95 1.46 15.85
N PRO A 237 6.86 0.49 16.10
CA PRO A 237 6.73 -0.42 17.24
C PRO A 237 6.73 0.31 18.59
N TRP A 238 7.55 1.35 18.72
CA TRP A 238 7.64 2.14 19.97
C TRP A 238 6.50 3.14 20.10
N GLN A 239 5.96 3.64 19.00
CA GLN A 239 4.77 4.51 18.98
C GLN A 239 3.50 3.72 19.30
N GLN A 240 3.42 2.46 18.84
CA GLN A 240 2.31 1.54 19.06
C GLN A 240 2.66 0.48 20.12
N SER A 241 3.32 0.86 21.20
CA SER A 241 3.75 -0.07 22.25
C SER A 241 2.61 -0.85 22.88
N TYR A 242 1.40 -0.29 22.90
CA TYR A 242 0.18 -0.99 23.34
C TYR A 242 -0.15 -2.23 22.50
N ALA A 243 0.13 -2.22 21.18
CA ALA A 243 -0.11 -3.36 20.30
C ALA A 243 1.02 -4.38 20.34
N VAL A 244 2.26 -3.92 20.50
CA VAL A 244 3.48 -4.76 20.53
C VAL A 244 3.68 -5.42 21.88
N GLY A 245 3.24 -4.78 22.96
CA GLY A 245 3.42 -5.20 24.35
C GLY A 245 4.71 -4.64 24.96
N ALA A 246 4.61 -4.10 26.18
CA ALA A 246 5.73 -3.45 26.86
C ALA A 246 6.96 -4.37 27.04
N ASP A 247 6.73 -5.64 27.36
CA ASP A 247 7.80 -6.63 27.57
C ASP A 247 8.56 -6.97 26.28
N ASN A 248 7.94 -6.78 25.12
CA ASN A 248 8.54 -7.05 23.82
C ASN A 248 9.34 -5.85 23.29
N ILE A 249 8.91 -4.63 23.60
CA ILE A 249 9.57 -3.40 23.16
C ILE A 249 11.06 -3.38 23.53
N GLY A 250 11.40 -3.81 24.74
CA GLY A 250 12.80 -3.88 25.20
C GLY A 250 13.67 -4.90 24.45
N LYS A 251 13.04 -5.85 23.73
CA LYS A 251 13.73 -6.88 22.94
C LYS A 251 13.89 -6.50 21.48
N ILE A 252 13.17 -5.48 21.01
CA ILE A 252 13.22 -5.00 19.63
C ILE A 252 14.38 -4.02 19.49
N GLY A 253 15.43 -4.43 18.76
CA GLY A 253 16.51 -3.54 18.36
C GLY A 253 16.09 -2.54 17.29
N PRO A 254 16.98 -1.62 16.88
CA PRO A 254 16.70 -0.65 15.84
C PRO A 254 16.23 -1.34 14.56
N ILE A 255 15.33 -0.68 13.84
CA ILE A 255 14.82 -1.12 12.55
C ILE A 255 15.06 0.01 11.57
N ILE A 256 15.75 -0.27 10.49
CA ILE A 256 16.10 0.68 9.44
C ILE A 256 15.58 0.11 8.12
N PHE A 257 14.86 0.90 7.34
CA PHE A 257 14.46 0.52 5.99
C PHE A 257 15.68 0.42 5.09
N VAL A 258 15.85 -0.68 4.37
CA VAL A 258 17.00 -0.87 3.49
C VAL A 258 16.57 -1.38 2.12
N PRO A 259 17.21 -0.96 1.03
CA PRO A 259 17.03 -1.59 -0.28
C PRO A 259 17.35 -3.09 -0.20
N ALA A 260 16.50 -3.92 -0.80
CA ALA A 260 16.82 -5.33 -1.01
C ALA A 260 17.80 -5.43 -2.19
N GLY A 261 18.92 -6.13 -1.99
CA GLY A 261 19.80 -6.49 -3.12
C GLY A 261 19.15 -7.56 -4.00
N GLU A 262 19.56 -7.65 -5.24
CA GLU A 262 18.99 -8.60 -6.22
C GLU A 262 19.12 -10.08 -5.81
N SER A 263 20.06 -10.43 -4.92
CA SER A 263 20.39 -11.83 -4.60
C SER A 263 20.29 -12.24 -3.14
N GLU A 264 20.10 -11.34 -2.16
CA GLU A 264 20.19 -11.72 -0.74
C GLU A 264 19.22 -10.96 0.18
N THR A 265 17.99 -11.45 0.30
CA THR A 265 17.07 -10.99 1.35
C THR A 265 17.67 -11.13 2.76
N SER A 266 18.47 -12.17 3.03
CA SER A 266 19.12 -12.42 4.32
C SER A 266 20.12 -11.33 4.71
N GLY A 267 20.94 -10.87 3.78
CA GLY A 267 21.89 -9.76 3.99
C GLY A 267 21.17 -8.45 4.29
N ALA A 268 20.11 -8.13 3.54
CA ALA A 268 19.29 -6.96 3.75
C ALA A 268 18.55 -7.00 5.10
N VAL A 269 18.00 -8.17 5.51
CA VAL A 269 17.38 -8.35 6.84
C VAL A 269 18.39 -8.12 7.96
N ALA A 270 19.63 -8.60 7.81
CA ALA A 270 20.69 -8.35 8.77
C ALA A 270 21.07 -6.85 8.83
N ALA A 271 21.17 -6.18 7.67
CA ALA A 271 21.43 -4.73 7.61
C ALA A 271 20.28 -3.90 8.22
N MET A 272 19.02 -4.29 7.98
CA MET A 272 17.85 -3.65 8.56
C MET A 272 17.89 -3.58 10.10
N ARG A 273 18.56 -4.51 10.75
CA ARG A 273 18.58 -4.67 12.21
C ARG A 273 19.85 -4.12 12.89
N ASP A 274 20.78 -3.59 12.11
CA ASP A 274 22.07 -3.12 12.58
C ASP A 274 22.46 -1.80 11.88
N PRO A 275 22.48 -0.66 12.60
CA PRO A 275 22.79 0.64 12.02
C PRO A 275 24.17 0.72 11.33
N GLU A 276 25.18 0.00 11.84
CA GLU A 276 26.50 0.01 11.21
C GLU A 276 26.50 -0.76 9.89
N ARG A 277 25.80 -1.90 9.85
CA ARG A 277 25.60 -2.66 8.62
C ARG A 277 24.76 -1.88 7.62
N ALA A 278 23.69 -1.21 8.08
CA ALA A 278 22.85 -0.36 7.24
C ALA A 278 23.66 0.82 6.64
N ALA A 279 24.58 1.42 7.39
CA ALA A 279 25.43 2.48 6.88
C ALA A 279 26.39 1.97 5.77
N ARG A 280 27.01 0.79 5.97
CA ARG A 280 27.80 0.13 4.91
C ARG A 280 26.93 -0.28 3.71
N TRP A 281 25.70 -0.74 3.95
CA TRP A 281 24.73 -1.06 2.90
C TRP A 281 24.42 0.15 2.01
N ALA A 282 24.31 1.34 2.61
CA ALA A 282 24.10 2.59 1.89
C ALA A 282 25.24 2.94 0.91
N GLU A 283 26.45 2.45 1.13
CA GLU A 283 27.57 2.68 0.21
C GLU A 283 27.38 1.94 -1.13
N HIS A 284 26.69 0.81 -1.11
CA HIS A 284 26.54 -0.09 -2.26
C HIS A 284 25.20 0.04 -2.99
N PHE A 285 24.15 0.55 -2.34
CA PHE A 285 22.79 0.58 -2.90
C PHE A 285 22.28 1.99 -3.10
N SER A 286 21.94 2.33 -4.33
CA SER A 286 21.21 3.57 -4.65
C SER A 286 19.74 3.45 -4.20
N THR A 287 19.16 4.59 -3.92
CA THR A 287 17.73 4.73 -3.58
C THR A 287 16.99 5.58 -4.59
N ASP A 288 17.62 5.89 -5.73
CA ASP A 288 16.91 6.54 -6.85
C ASP A 288 15.74 5.66 -7.30
N ILE A 289 14.58 6.28 -7.41
CA ILE A 289 13.36 5.56 -7.78
C ILE A 289 13.37 5.38 -9.30
N PRO A 290 13.39 4.14 -9.82
CA PRO A 290 13.47 3.92 -11.26
C PRO A 290 12.27 4.49 -12.02
N ASP A 291 12.51 5.05 -13.20
CA ASP A 291 11.46 5.36 -14.16
C ASP A 291 10.99 4.05 -14.81
N ALA A 292 9.76 3.67 -14.55
CA ALA A 292 9.11 2.51 -15.14
C ALA A 292 7.84 2.89 -15.91
N THR A 293 7.81 4.08 -16.48
CA THR A 293 6.68 4.60 -17.25
C THR A 293 6.26 3.64 -18.36
N ALA A 294 7.20 3.14 -19.16
CA ALA A 294 6.89 2.22 -20.25
C ALA A 294 6.34 0.88 -19.74
N GLY A 295 6.98 0.30 -18.72
CA GLY A 295 6.51 -0.95 -18.11
C GLY A 295 5.13 -0.82 -17.45
N THR A 296 4.85 0.32 -16.81
CA THR A 296 3.49 0.61 -16.31
C THR A 296 2.48 0.66 -17.46
N GLY A 297 2.88 1.14 -18.63
CA GLY A 297 2.05 1.09 -19.85
C GLY A 297 1.74 -0.33 -20.30
N GLU A 298 2.66 -1.29 -20.13
CA GLU A 298 2.40 -2.72 -20.38
C GLU A 298 1.35 -3.27 -19.40
N LEU A 299 1.59 -3.08 -18.09
CA LEU A 299 0.65 -3.52 -17.06
C LEU A 299 -0.75 -2.90 -17.25
N LEU A 300 -0.82 -1.63 -17.64
CA LEU A 300 -2.07 -0.95 -17.95
C LEU A 300 -2.79 -1.62 -19.14
N ARG A 301 -2.09 -2.02 -20.20
CA ARG A 301 -2.70 -2.71 -21.36
C ARG A 301 -3.27 -4.08 -20.98
N GLU A 302 -2.59 -4.84 -20.14
CA GLU A 302 -3.12 -6.11 -19.62
C GLU A 302 -4.37 -5.89 -18.77
N TYR A 303 -4.32 -4.88 -17.90
CA TYR A 303 -5.49 -4.50 -17.11
C TYR A 303 -6.67 -4.11 -18.01
N GLU A 304 -6.46 -3.33 -19.09
CA GLU A 304 -7.51 -2.85 -20.00
C GLU A 304 -8.27 -3.99 -20.68
N THR A 305 -7.66 -5.15 -20.87
CA THR A 305 -8.27 -6.35 -21.48
C THR A 305 -8.80 -7.36 -20.45
N SER A 306 -8.55 -7.15 -19.17
CA SER A 306 -8.89 -8.09 -18.09
C SER A 306 -10.38 -8.08 -17.72
N ARG A 307 -10.84 -9.19 -17.11
CA ARG A 307 -12.18 -9.27 -16.51
C ARG A 307 -12.36 -8.26 -15.37
N LEU A 308 -11.27 -7.92 -14.67
CA LEU A 308 -11.30 -6.93 -13.60
C LEU A 308 -11.63 -5.54 -14.14
N ARG A 309 -11.15 -5.19 -15.34
CA ARG A 309 -11.53 -3.95 -16.01
C ARG A 309 -13.03 -3.88 -16.25
N ALA A 310 -13.62 -4.94 -16.77
CA ALA A 310 -15.07 -5.00 -16.99
C ALA A 310 -15.86 -4.84 -15.69
N PHE A 311 -15.38 -5.45 -14.60
CA PHE A 311 -15.97 -5.26 -13.27
C PHE A 311 -15.84 -3.81 -12.79
N HIS A 312 -14.69 -3.15 -12.98
CA HIS A 312 -14.53 -1.74 -12.62
C HIS A 312 -15.43 -0.83 -13.44
N ASP A 313 -15.59 -1.08 -14.75
CA ASP A 313 -16.54 -0.33 -15.58
C ASP A 313 -18.00 -0.55 -15.12
N PHE A 314 -18.36 -1.76 -14.71
CA PHE A 314 -19.65 -2.03 -14.07
C PHE A 314 -19.81 -1.25 -12.76
N PHE A 315 -18.81 -1.31 -11.86
CA PHE A 315 -18.85 -0.57 -10.58
C PHE A 315 -19.07 0.92 -10.80
N TYR A 316 -18.36 1.55 -11.73
CA TYR A 316 -18.46 2.97 -12.04
C TYR A 316 -19.57 3.32 -13.06
N SER A 317 -20.39 2.36 -13.49
CA SER A 317 -21.56 2.62 -14.35
C SER A 317 -22.70 3.34 -13.61
N ARG A 318 -22.64 3.39 -12.29
CA ARG A 318 -23.60 4.10 -11.43
C ARG A 318 -22.88 5.18 -10.63
N HIS A 319 -23.66 6.15 -10.17
CA HIS A 319 -23.20 7.21 -9.26
C HIS A 319 -23.83 7.03 -7.88
N HIS A 320 -23.21 7.61 -6.86
CA HIS A 320 -23.87 7.77 -5.58
C HIS A 320 -25.08 8.69 -5.75
N ASP A 321 -26.14 8.41 -5.04
CA ASP A 321 -27.24 9.36 -4.97
C ASP A 321 -26.74 10.67 -4.37
N PRO A 322 -27.17 11.83 -4.92
CA PRO A 322 -26.76 13.12 -4.39
C PRO A 322 -27.26 13.34 -2.96
N VAL A 323 -26.53 14.13 -2.19
CA VAL A 323 -26.87 14.44 -0.78
C VAL A 323 -28.31 14.88 -0.61
N THR A 324 -28.82 15.66 -1.58
CA THR A 324 -30.18 16.18 -1.59
C THR A 324 -31.28 15.11 -1.70
N SER A 325 -30.95 13.93 -2.17
CA SER A 325 -31.90 12.81 -2.34
C SER A 325 -31.77 11.72 -1.26
N TRP A 326 -30.82 11.79 -0.34
CA TRP A 326 -30.58 10.72 0.63
C TRP A 326 -31.80 10.37 1.49
N GLN A 327 -32.62 11.37 1.84
CA GLN A 327 -33.88 11.14 2.60
C GLN A 327 -34.92 10.30 1.83
N GLN A 328 -34.91 10.39 0.50
CA GLN A 328 -35.80 9.63 -0.36
C GLN A 328 -35.23 8.30 -0.80
N THR A 329 -33.91 8.09 -0.69
CA THR A 329 -33.17 6.90 -1.18
C THR A 329 -32.56 6.11 -0.02
N TYR A 330 -31.34 6.44 0.40
CA TYR A 330 -30.61 5.65 1.38
C TYR A 330 -31.25 5.58 2.77
N ASP A 331 -32.01 6.61 3.20
CA ASP A 331 -32.70 6.60 4.49
C ASP A 331 -33.97 5.73 4.49
N ARG A 332 -34.49 5.41 3.31
CA ARG A 332 -35.62 4.50 3.18
C ARG A 332 -35.21 3.02 3.06
N THR A 333 -33.93 2.74 3.13
CA THR A 333 -33.44 1.35 3.11
C THR A 333 -34.00 0.60 4.31
N PRO A 334 -34.71 -0.54 4.11
CA PRO A 334 -35.26 -1.33 5.20
C PRO A 334 -34.15 -2.08 5.92
N LEU A 335 -33.57 -1.47 6.95
CA LEU A 335 -32.43 -2.00 7.69
C LEU A 335 -32.81 -3.12 8.65
N GLU A 336 -34.09 -3.25 9.03
CA GLU A 336 -34.61 -4.21 10.00
C GLU A 336 -34.41 -5.67 9.57
N THR A 337 -34.31 -5.90 8.25
CA THR A 337 -34.10 -7.23 7.65
C THR A 337 -32.63 -7.65 7.62
N LEU A 338 -31.73 -6.77 8.01
CA LEU A 338 -30.28 -7.02 7.98
C LEU A 338 -29.79 -7.74 9.25
N PRO A 339 -28.69 -8.50 9.19
CA PRO A 339 -28.04 -9.04 10.37
C PRO A 339 -27.73 -7.94 11.39
N ALA A 340 -27.86 -8.23 12.68
CA ALA A 340 -27.78 -7.25 13.76
C ALA A 340 -26.52 -6.36 13.67
N GLY A 341 -25.33 -6.96 13.49
CA GLY A 341 -24.08 -6.18 13.40
C GLY A 341 -24.04 -5.19 12.22
N VAL A 342 -24.60 -5.56 11.07
CA VAL A 342 -24.68 -4.69 9.89
C VAL A 342 -25.75 -3.61 10.08
N ARG A 343 -26.92 -4.02 10.56
CA ARG A 343 -28.03 -3.12 10.87
C ARG A 343 -27.59 -2.03 11.84
N ASP A 344 -26.99 -2.42 12.96
CA ASP A 344 -26.62 -1.52 14.04
C ASP A 344 -25.50 -0.55 13.60
N ALA A 345 -24.55 -1.02 12.78
CA ALA A 345 -23.51 -0.16 12.19
C ALA A 345 -24.09 0.93 11.27
N LEU A 346 -25.21 0.65 10.59
CA LEU A 346 -25.86 1.61 9.68
C LEU A 346 -26.90 2.49 10.39
N LEU A 347 -27.57 2.00 11.44
CA LEU A 347 -28.54 2.76 12.24
C LEU A 347 -27.87 3.70 13.23
N PHE A 348 -26.78 3.26 13.84
CA PHE A 348 -26.02 3.99 14.85
C PHE A 348 -24.56 4.16 14.39
N PRO A 349 -24.35 4.90 13.26
CA PRO A 349 -23.03 5.03 12.69
C PRO A 349 -22.07 5.67 13.68
N ASN A 350 -20.84 5.17 13.68
CA ASN A 350 -19.73 5.68 14.48
C ASN A 350 -18.40 5.47 13.75
N ASP A 351 -17.28 5.79 14.38
CA ASP A 351 -15.94 5.67 13.79
C ASP A 351 -15.60 4.27 13.24
N LEU A 352 -16.34 3.24 13.64
CA LEU A 352 -16.13 1.88 13.17
C LEU A 352 -16.72 1.64 11.77
N LEU A 353 -17.68 2.46 11.31
CA LEU A 353 -18.36 2.26 10.04
C LEU A 353 -17.38 2.29 8.84
N LEU A 354 -16.36 3.13 8.90
CA LEU A 354 -15.33 3.21 7.85
C LEU A 354 -14.18 2.21 8.04
N ARG A 355 -14.23 1.35 9.04
CA ARG A 355 -13.25 0.26 9.15
C ARG A 355 -13.49 -0.77 8.05
N PRO A 356 -12.43 -1.31 7.46
CA PRO A 356 -12.55 -2.31 6.40
C PRO A 356 -13.44 -3.51 6.77
N THR A 357 -13.37 -3.98 8.02
CA THR A 357 -14.21 -5.09 8.54
C THR A 357 -15.71 -4.77 8.45
N THR A 358 -16.11 -3.57 8.86
CA THR A 358 -17.52 -3.16 8.80
C THR A 358 -17.98 -2.97 7.36
N ILE A 359 -17.15 -2.31 6.52
CA ILE A 359 -17.46 -2.14 5.08
C ILE A 359 -17.61 -3.49 4.40
N ARG A 360 -16.73 -4.46 4.73
CA ARG A 360 -16.82 -5.83 4.22
C ARG A 360 -18.14 -6.48 4.60
N ALA A 361 -18.51 -6.46 5.88
CA ALA A 361 -19.76 -7.06 6.37
C ALA A 361 -20.99 -6.44 5.69
N VAL A 362 -21.02 -5.12 5.51
CA VAL A 362 -22.11 -4.42 4.79
C VAL A 362 -22.14 -4.86 3.32
N THR A 363 -20.99 -4.93 2.66
CA THR A 363 -20.85 -5.31 1.24
C THR A 363 -21.33 -6.76 1.02
N GLU A 364 -20.81 -7.70 1.80
CA GLU A 364 -21.17 -9.13 1.71
C GLU A 364 -22.62 -9.39 2.05
N THR A 365 -23.27 -8.49 2.79
CA THR A 365 -24.69 -8.57 3.11
C THR A 365 -25.59 -8.01 2.00
N LEU A 366 -25.24 -6.88 1.40
CA LEU A 366 -26.13 -6.17 0.49
C LEU A 366 -25.95 -6.56 -0.99
N VAL A 367 -24.71 -6.82 -1.44
CA VAL A 367 -24.46 -7.20 -2.83
C VAL A 367 -25.19 -8.49 -3.23
N PRO A 368 -25.16 -9.58 -2.44
CA PRO A 368 -25.95 -10.79 -2.75
C PRO A 368 -27.46 -10.58 -2.75
N ARG A 369 -27.96 -9.50 -2.11
CA ARG A 369 -29.37 -9.10 -2.11
C ARG A 369 -29.77 -8.25 -3.30
N GLY A 370 -28.89 -8.15 -4.30
CA GLY A 370 -29.14 -7.42 -5.56
C GLY A 370 -28.77 -5.93 -5.53
N TRP A 371 -28.12 -5.45 -4.49
CA TRP A 371 -27.61 -4.06 -4.47
C TRP A 371 -26.45 -3.89 -5.43
N HIS A 372 -26.50 -2.83 -6.23
CA HIS A 372 -25.34 -2.44 -7.02
C HIS A 372 -24.21 -1.99 -6.06
N PRO A 373 -22.96 -2.48 -6.21
CA PRO A 373 -21.89 -2.18 -5.27
C PRO A 373 -21.67 -0.68 -5.06
N ARG A 374 -21.80 0.13 -6.11
CA ARG A 374 -21.65 1.59 -6.02
C ARG A 374 -22.69 2.23 -5.10
N HIS A 375 -23.92 1.71 -5.06
CA HIS A 375 -24.96 2.18 -4.13
C HIS A 375 -24.73 1.69 -2.69
N VAL A 376 -24.06 0.53 -2.51
CA VAL A 376 -23.61 0.11 -1.17
C VAL A 376 -22.57 1.10 -0.62
N ALA A 377 -21.61 1.52 -1.45
CA ALA A 377 -20.65 2.55 -1.07
C ALA A 377 -21.33 3.88 -0.77
N GLY A 378 -22.33 4.28 -1.58
CA GLY A 378 -23.14 5.47 -1.37
C GLY A 378 -23.94 5.44 -0.07
N LEU A 379 -24.52 4.28 0.29
CA LEU A 379 -25.21 4.09 1.57
C LEU A 379 -24.26 4.30 2.75
N ILE A 380 -23.08 3.67 2.73
CA ILE A 380 -22.06 3.82 3.79
C ILE A 380 -21.65 5.30 3.90
N ARG A 381 -21.33 5.93 2.77
CA ARG A 381 -21.02 7.35 2.69
C ARG A 381 -22.11 8.20 3.31
N SER A 382 -23.37 7.97 2.95
CA SER A 382 -24.52 8.76 3.41
C SER A 382 -24.72 8.71 4.92
N LYS A 383 -24.32 7.60 5.55
CA LYS A 383 -24.38 7.45 7.01
C LYS A 383 -23.21 8.11 7.70
N PHE A 384 -22.05 8.19 7.05
CA PHE A 384 -20.83 8.74 7.66
C PHE A 384 -20.66 10.24 7.43
N GLU A 385 -20.99 10.78 6.26
CA GLU A 385 -20.82 12.22 5.95
C GLU A 385 -21.83 13.15 6.66
N ARG A 386 -22.72 12.63 7.49
CA ARG A 386 -23.60 13.44 8.33
C ARG A 386 -22.84 13.92 9.56
N ASP A 387 -23.22 15.09 10.05
CA ASP A 387 -22.64 15.65 11.26
C ASP A 387 -23.16 14.92 12.51
N TYR A 388 -22.44 13.90 12.90
CA TYR A 388 -22.66 13.16 14.14
C TYR A 388 -21.62 13.51 15.21
N GLY A 389 -20.82 14.54 15.03
CA GLY A 389 -19.76 14.92 15.94
C GLY A 389 -18.58 13.94 15.94
N TRP A 390 -18.27 13.34 14.79
CA TRP A 390 -17.16 12.42 14.63
C TRP A 390 -15.85 13.00 15.18
N GLY A 391 -15.08 12.17 15.85
CA GLY A 391 -13.75 12.52 16.36
C GLY A 391 -12.77 12.91 15.25
N LYS A 392 -11.64 13.49 15.66
CA LYS A 392 -10.57 13.95 14.74
C LYS A 392 -9.94 12.80 13.92
N GLN A 393 -10.19 11.56 14.29
CA GLN A 393 -9.56 10.35 13.72
C GLN A 393 -9.74 10.22 12.19
N TRP A 394 -10.82 10.75 11.63
CA TRP A 394 -11.17 10.62 10.21
C TRP A 394 -11.00 11.90 9.40
N LYS A 395 -10.38 12.95 9.96
CA LYS A 395 -10.16 14.22 9.24
C LYS A 395 -9.30 14.09 7.99
N ASP A 396 -8.35 13.15 8.00
CA ASP A 396 -7.40 12.92 6.92
C ASP A 396 -7.91 11.91 5.89
N TYR A 397 -9.15 11.42 6.03
CA TYR A 397 -9.75 10.44 5.15
C TYR A 397 -10.92 11.05 4.38
N SER A 398 -11.15 10.54 3.17
CA SER A 398 -12.38 10.82 2.42
C SER A 398 -13.33 9.65 2.61
N PRO A 399 -14.49 9.84 3.30
CA PRO A 399 -15.47 8.78 3.49
C PRO A 399 -15.91 8.15 2.17
N LYS A 400 -16.07 8.98 1.14
CA LYS A 400 -16.46 8.56 -0.20
C LYS A 400 -15.39 7.68 -0.85
N MET A 401 -14.13 8.15 -0.91
CA MET A 401 -13.04 7.37 -1.52
C MET A 401 -12.85 6.05 -0.81
N ARG A 402 -12.90 6.07 0.52
CA ARG A 402 -12.72 4.89 1.34
C ARG A 402 -13.86 3.87 1.17
N ALA A 403 -15.11 4.32 1.15
CA ALA A 403 -16.25 3.45 0.89
C ALA A 403 -16.18 2.85 -0.52
N ASP A 404 -15.90 3.66 -1.54
CA ASP A 404 -15.74 3.20 -2.92
C ASP A 404 -14.62 2.16 -3.06
N PHE A 405 -13.46 2.43 -2.48
CA PHE A 405 -12.32 1.54 -2.54
C PHE A 405 -12.63 0.18 -1.93
N TYR A 406 -13.06 0.14 -0.67
CA TYR A 406 -13.27 -1.12 0.03
C TYR A 406 -14.46 -1.90 -0.51
N VAL A 407 -15.58 -1.23 -0.83
CA VAL A 407 -16.74 -1.91 -1.44
C VAL A 407 -16.35 -2.49 -2.80
N ARG A 408 -15.56 -1.79 -3.62
CA ARG A 408 -15.06 -2.30 -4.89
C ARG A 408 -14.16 -3.52 -4.68
N ILE A 409 -13.16 -3.44 -3.79
CA ILE A 409 -12.27 -4.57 -3.47
C ILE A 409 -13.09 -5.80 -3.06
N PHE A 410 -14.00 -5.65 -2.08
CA PHE A 410 -14.75 -6.79 -1.54
C PHE A 410 -15.80 -7.34 -2.52
N SER A 411 -16.46 -6.49 -3.30
CA SER A 411 -17.39 -6.94 -4.35
C SER A 411 -16.66 -7.67 -5.48
N GLY A 412 -15.44 -7.22 -5.81
CA GLY A 412 -14.61 -7.79 -6.86
C GLY A 412 -13.85 -9.07 -6.49
N LEU A 413 -13.90 -9.54 -5.23
CA LEU A 413 -13.13 -10.72 -4.79
C LEU A 413 -13.43 -11.99 -5.61
N LYS A 414 -14.61 -12.09 -6.23
CA LYS A 414 -15.01 -13.22 -7.09
C LYS A 414 -14.59 -13.04 -8.56
N THR A 415 -14.03 -11.90 -8.93
CA THR A 415 -13.55 -11.64 -10.30
C THR A 415 -12.17 -12.26 -10.43
N SER A 416 -12.06 -13.37 -11.18
CA SER A 416 -10.80 -14.08 -11.38
C SER A 416 -9.92 -13.37 -12.42
N VAL A 417 -8.63 -13.36 -12.16
CA VAL A 417 -7.55 -13.00 -13.10
C VAL A 417 -6.62 -14.20 -13.33
N ALA A 418 -7.14 -15.43 -13.14
CA ALA A 418 -6.35 -16.65 -13.21
C ALA A 418 -5.79 -16.90 -14.60
N ASP A 419 -6.52 -16.54 -15.67
CA ASP A 419 -6.08 -16.71 -17.04
C ASP A 419 -4.87 -15.80 -17.34
N GLU A 420 -4.91 -14.55 -16.88
CA GLU A 420 -3.83 -13.58 -17.00
C GLU A 420 -2.60 -14.03 -16.19
N ALA A 421 -2.80 -14.48 -14.96
CA ALA A 421 -1.73 -15.01 -14.10
C ALA A 421 -1.08 -16.27 -14.71
N ALA A 422 -1.86 -17.18 -15.30
CA ALA A 422 -1.36 -18.37 -15.99
C ALA A 422 -0.54 -18.02 -17.22
N SER A 423 -0.94 -17.00 -18.00
CA SER A 423 -0.19 -16.52 -19.17
C SER A 423 1.19 -16.00 -18.75
N ILE A 424 1.27 -15.21 -17.70
CA ILE A 424 2.56 -14.70 -17.16
C ILE A 424 3.46 -15.86 -16.71
N ALA A 425 2.90 -16.85 -16.01
CA ALA A 425 3.65 -18.02 -15.56
C ALA A 425 4.16 -18.90 -16.72
N ALA A 426 3.42 -19.00 -17.82
CA ALA A 426 3.79 -19.81 -18.99
C ALA A 426 4.95 -19.20 -19.81
N THR A 427 5.06 -17.87 -19.85
CA THR A 427 6.11 -17.15 -20.60
C THR A 427 7.52 -17.53 -20.12
N GLU A 428 7.70 -17.89 -18.84
CA GLU A 428 9.00 -18.36 -18.31
C GLU A 428 9.41 -19.75 -18.81
N LEU A 429 8.44 -20.66 -19.02
CA LEU A 429 8.75 -22.02 -19.46
C LEU A 429 9.32 -22.01 -20.89
N GLU A 430 8.86 -21.10 -21.73
CA GLU A 430 9.37 -20.93 -23.09
C GLU A 430 10.73 -20.22 -23.11
N GLY A 431 10.94 -19.20 -22.29
CA GLY A 431 12.22 -18.49 -22.16
C GLY A 431 13.33 -19.35 -21.54
N SER A 432 13.01 -20.19 -20.56
CA SER A 432 13.95 -21.10 -19.93
C SER A 432 14.42 -22.22 -20.87
N SER A 433 13.55 -22.67 -21.79
CA SER A 433 13.90 -23.69 -22.79
C SER A 433 14.87 -23.17 -23.85
N SER A 434 14.78 -21.90 -24.26
CA SER A 434 15.68 -21.33 -25.26
C SER A 434 17.10 -21.09 -24.73
N HIS A 435 17.26 -20.73 -23.45
CA HIS A 435 18.59 -20.57 -22.84
C HIS A 435 19.32 -21.87 -22.51
N HIS A 436 18.62 -22.99 -22.38
CA HIS A 436 19.22 -24.30 -22.15
C HIS A 436 19.74 -24.95 -23.44
N PHE A 437 19.16 -24.64 -24.59
CA PHE A 437 19.59 -25.16 -25.89
C PHE A 437 20.82 -24.45 -26.46
N GLU A 438 21.02 -23.17 -26.17
CA GLU A 438 22.20 -22.43 -26.64
C GLU A 438 23.49 -22.76 -25.87
N ARG A 439 23.41 -23.34 -24.66
CA ARG A 439 24.60 -23.78 -23.88
C ARG A 439 25.08 -25.19 -24.20
N LEU A 440 24.38 -25.93 -25.05
CA LEU A 440 24.79 -27.28 -25.48
C LEU A 440 25.41 -27.31 -26.87
N LEU A 441 25.56 -26.16 -27.55
CA LEU A 441 26.15 -26.03 -28.89
C LEU A 441 27.40 -25.14 -28.91
N LEU A 442 28.00 -24.80 -27.79
CA LEU A 442 29.32 -24.22 -27.63
C LEU A 442 30.14 -25.10 -26.64
#